data_0d14dd160dc436542cb27f4eb258b556
#
_entry.id   0d14dd160dc436542cb27f4eb258b556
#
_cell.length_a   1.000
_cell.length_b   1.000
_cell.length_c   1.000
_cell.angle_alpha   90.00
_cell.angle_beta   90.00
_cell.angle_gamma   90.00
#
_symmetry.space_group_name_H-M   'P 1'
#
loop_
_entity.id
_entity.type
_entity.pdbx_description
1 polymer ?
#
loop_
_entity_poly.entity_id
_entity_poly.type
_entity_poly.pdbx_seq_one_letter_code
_entity_poly.pdbx_strand_id
1 'polypeptide(L)'
;FYNQVTLTYNDLYSTKSIKIFPNGSVQVAGCSDLFDCRRVIKHVGCYLETIFKDKTYIPPMEGYKVVMINSNFSLNYNINLRLVCREFSKYQDTFKVSFEPDRYSAVKVKFKPAEDMKEITTSIFGTGKIIITGAQTLREIADAYRIINDTINDIPNVRVSPCPQDKIELFDDFNGHKIDKCLNFLKSKGYNSWKYTTINKQINF
;
A
#
# COMPACT_ATOMS: atom_id res chain seq x y z
N PHE A 1 -19.32 6.33 -10.28
CA PHE A 1 -20.46 6.06 -9.39
C PHE A 1 -21.29 7.35 -9.31
N TYR A 2 -22.50 7.33 -9.90
CA TYR A 2 -23.34 8.52 -10.02
C TYR A 2 -24.18 8.84 -8.77
N ASN A 3 -24.25 7.92 -7.80
CA ASN A 3 -25.16 8.02 -6.66
C ASN A 3 -24.43 7.92 -5.33
N GLN A 4 -23.42 8.77 -5.10
CA GLN A 4 -22.73 8.83 -3.81
C GLN A 4 -22.28 10.25 -3.48
N VAL A 5 -22.24 10.57 -2.20
CA VAL A 5 -21.50 11.73 -1.69
C VAL A 5 -20.10 11.27 -1.30
N THR A 6 -19.08 11.98 -1.79
CA THR A 6 -17.69 11.70 -1.40
C THR A 6 -17.16 12.85 -0.56
N LEU A 7 -16.66 12.51 0.63
CA LEU A 7 -16.02 13.43 1.54
C LEU A 7 -14.53 13.11 1.67
N THR A 8 -13.72 14.12 1.72
CA THR A 8 -12.31 14.00 2.07
C THR A 8 -12.15 14.38 3.54
N TYR A 9 -11.71 13.41 4.35
CA TYR A 9 -11.44 13.62 5.76
C TYR A 9 -9.93 13.72 5.98
N ASN A 10 -9.48 14.89 6.42
CA ASN A 10 -8.07 15.13 6.73
C ASN A 10 -7.89 15.19 8.24
N ASP A 11 -6.94 14.43 8.75
CA ASP A 11 -6.45 14.54 10.11
C ASP A 11 -4.93 14.70 10.14
N LEU A 12 -4.36 14.73 11.34
CA LEU A 12 -2.91 14.89 11.53
C LEU A 12 -2.08 13.72 10.95
N TYR A 13 -2.72 12.60 10.63
CA TYR A 13 -2.04 11.36 10.25
C TYR A 13 -2.14 11.07 8.76
N SER A 14 -3.33 11.21 8.18
CA SER A 14 -3.54 10.89 6.77
C SER A 14 -4.86 11.47 6.23
N THR A 15 -4.98 11.47 4.92
CA THR A 15 -6.22 11.78 4.21
C THR A 15 -7.01 10.50 3.97
N LYS A 16 -8.29 10.49 4.38
CA LYS A 16 -9.23 9.39 4.17
C LYS A 16 -10.31 9.81 3.18
N SER A 17 -10.80 8.85 2.42
CA SER A 17 -11.95 9.03 1.54
C SER A 17 -13.17 8.35 2.15
N ILE A 18 -14.24 9.11 2.32
CA ILE A 18 -15.50 8.63 2.87
C ILE A 18 -16.56 8.76 1.78
N LYS A 19 -17.27 7.67 1.51
CA LYS A 19 -18.37 7.61 0.54
C LYS A 19 -19.64 7.25 1.26
N ILE A 20 -20.66 8.07 1.06
CA ILE A 20 -22.01 7.88 1.61
C ILE A 20 -22.95 7.59 0.46
N PHE A 21 -23.67 6.51 0.55
CA PHE A 21 -24.59 6.04 -0.46
C PHE A 21 -26.06 6.30 -0.07
N PRO A 22 -27.00 6.40 -1.03
CA PRO A 22 -28.42 6.66 -0.76
C PRO A 22 -29.11 5.62 0.11
N ASN A 23 -28.58 4.39 0.14
CA ASN A 23 -29.09 3.31 0.99
C ASN A 23 -28.58 3.40 2.45
N GLY A 24 -27.91 4.49 2.83
CA GLY A 24 -27.33 4.69 4.15
C GLY A 24 -25.97 4.00 4.38
N SER A 25 -25.45 3.25 3.41
CA SER A 25 -24.12 2.64 3.55
C SER A 25 -23.03 3.68 3.53
N VAL A 26 -22.05 3.52 4.42
CA VAL A 26 -20.85 4.38 4.48
C VAL A 26 -19.60 3.55 4.25
N GLN A 27 -18.78 3.93 3.29
CA GLN A 27 -17.50 3.30 3.01
C GLN A 27 -16.36 4.25 3.38
N VAL A 28 -15.43 3.79 4.18
CA VAL A 28 -14.23 4.54 4.56
C VAL A 28 -13.00 3.84 4.00
N ALA A 29 -12.14 4.59 3.33
CA ALA A 29 -10.88 4.10 2.77
C ALA A 29 -9.71 5.00 3.16
N GLY A 30 -8.50 4.44 3.27
CA GLY A 30 -7.29 5.16 3.64
C GLY A 30 -6.98 5.16 5.14
N CYS A 31 -7.67 4.33 5.92
CA CYS A 31 -7.35 4.14 7.33
C CYS A 31 -6.09 3.27 7.49
N SER A 32 -5.25 3.60 8.46
CA SER A 32 -4.02 2.87 8.76
C SER A 32 -4.28 1.57 9.53
N ASP A 33 -5.31 1.57 10.37
CA ASP A 33 -5.71 0.45 11.21
C ASP A 33 -7.21 0.50 11.55
N LEU A 34 -7.67 -0.50 12.31
CA LEU A 34 -9.08 -0.61 12.71
C LEU A 34 -9.51 0.47 13.70
N PHE A 35 -8.62 0.94 14.57
CA PHE A 35 -8.92 1.99 15.53
C PHE A 35 -9.09 3.32 14.82
N ASP A 36 -8.19 3.62 13.88
CA ASP A 36 -8.28 4.80 13.02
C ASP A 36 -9.60 4.82 12.24
N CYS A 37 -9.98 3.68 11.65
CA CYS A 37 -11.25 3.57 10.94
C CYS A 37 -12.47 3.83 11.86
N ARG A 38 -12.52 3.21 13.06
CA ARG A 38 -13.58 3.42 14.02
C ARG A 38 -13.67 4.88 14.49
N ARG A 39 -12.53 5.52 14.72
CA ARG A 39 -12.45 6.94 15.08
C ARG A 39 -13.07 7.81 13.99
N VAL A 40 -12.68 7.60 12.73
CA VAL A 40 -13.23 8.34 11.59
C VAL A 40 -14.74 8.16 11.46
N ILE A 41 -15.24 6.92 11.57
CA ILE A 41 -16.68 6.63 11.50
C ILE A 41 -17.44 7.36 12.62
N LYS A 42 -16.91 7.35 13.84
CA LYS A 42 -17.50 8.09 14.96
C LYS A 42 -17.59 9.59 14.69
N HIS A 43 -16.53 10.18 14.15
CA HIS A 43 -16.53 11.60 13.78
C HIS A 43 -17.56 11.90 12.68
N VAL A 44 -17.64 11.05 11.65
CA VAL A 44 -18.67 11.20 10.60
C VAL A 44 -20.07 11.14 11.19
N GLY A 45 -20.32 10.22 12.11
CA GLY A 45 -21.60 10.15 12.84
C GLY A 45 -21.94 11.45 13.54
N CYS A 46 -21.00 11.99 14.33
CA CYS A 46 -21.20 13.26 15.04
C CYS A 46 -21.47 14.44 14.07
N TYR A 47 -20.80 14.49 12.92
CA TYR A 47 -21.04 15.51 11.90
C TYR A 47 -22.45 15.38 11.30
N LEU A 48 -22.88 14.17 10.97
CA LEU A 48 -24.21 13.93 10.44
C LEU A 48 -25.28 14.33 11.46
N GLU A 49 -25.13 13.94 12.73
CA GLU A 49 -26.03 14.34 13.83
C GLU A 49 -26.09 15.88 13.95
N THR A 50 -24.97 16.57 13.80
CA THR A 50 -24.94 18.05 13.87
C THR A 50 -25.68 18.69 12.70
N ILE A 51 -25.55 18.15 11.49
CA ILE A 51 -26.20 18.68 10.28
C ILE A 51 -27.72 18.43 10.32
N PHE A 52 -28.16 17.31 10.88
CA PHE A 52 -29.57 16.90 10.87
C PHE A 52 -30.28 17.12 12.19
N LYS A 53 -29.76 17.95 13.08
CA LYS A 53 -30.26 18.23 14.43
C LYS A 53 -31.77 18.46 14.55
N ASP A 54 -32.41 18.94 13.48
CA ASP A 54 -33.80 19.36 13.52
C ASP A 54 -34.77 18.40 12.80
N LYS A 55 -34.31 17.29 12.24
CA LYS A 55 -35.16 16.62 11.25
C LYS A 55 -35.42 15.14 11.43
N THR A 56 -34.69 14.37 12.18
CA THR A 56 -35.03 12.95 12.37
C THR A 56 -33.98 12.23 13.22
N TYR A 57 -34.43 11.20 13.92
CA TYR A 57 -33.56 10.21 14.50
C TYR A 57 -32.58 9.68 13.46
N ILE A 58 -31.30 9.97 13.65
CA ILE A 58 -30.23 9.34 12.89
C ILE A 58 -29.86 8.06 13.63
N PRO A 59 -30.09 6.90 13.05
CA PRO A 59 -29.74 5.64 13.70
C PRO A 59 -28.22 5.59 13.90
N PRO A 60 -27.73 5.00 15.00
CA PRO A 60 -26.32 4.80 15.20
C PRO A 60 -25.72 4.02 14.03
N MET A 61 -24.47 4.31 13.69
CA MET A 61 -23.76 3.54 12.66
C MET A 61 -23.51 2.11 13.16
N GLU A 62 -24.25 1.18 12.61
CA GLU A 62 -24.19 -0.25 12.92
C GLU A 62 -23.61 -1.05 11.75
N GLY A 63 -23.35 -2.33 11.97
CA GLY A 63 -22.91 -3.24 10.91
C GLY A 63 -21.50 -2.98 10.40
N TYR A 64 -20.60 -2.44 11.25
CA TYR A 64 -19.20 -2.24 10.90
C TYR A 64 -18.54 -3.54 10.46
N LYS A 65 -17.98 -3.50 9.27
CA LYS A 65 -17.29 -4.67 8.70
C LYS A 65 -16.05 -4.21 7.93
N VAL A 66 -14.95 -4.94 8.09
CA VAL A 66 -13.78 -4.79 7.26
C VAL A 66 -14.08 -5.40 5.89
N VAL A 67 -14.04 -4.60 4.84
CA VAL A 67 -14.31 -5.05 3.48
C VAL A 67 -13.02 -5.52 2.80
N MET A 68 -11.92 -4.80 3.02
CA MET A 68 -10.63 -5.11 2.42
C MET A 68 -9.49 -4.52 3.25
N ILE A 69 -8.44 -5.31 3.41
CA ILE A 69 -7.15 -4.90 3.94
C ILE A 69 -6.14 -4.99 2.81
N ASN A 70 -5.41 -3.90 2.59
CA ASN A 70 -4.25 -3.88 1.71
C ASN A 70 -2.99 -3.87 2.57
N SER A 71 -2.03 -4.68 2.21
CA SER A 71 -0.74 -4.71 2.88
C SER A 71 0.40 -4.70 1.88
N ASN A 72 1.57 -4.25 2.30
CA ASN A 72 2.78 -4.31 1.52
C ASN A 72 3.95 -4.77 2.39
N PHE A 73 4.89 -5.43 1.77
CA PHE A 73 6.16 -5.81 2.37
C PHE A 73 7.29 -5.80 1.33
N SER A 74 8.53 -5.93 1.78
CA SER A 74 9.70 -5.96 0.93
C SER A 74 10.54 -7.19 1.24
N LEU A 75 11.02 -7.85 0.20
CA LEU A 75 12.01 -8.91 0.31
C LEU A 75 13.42 -8.37 0.60
N ASN A 76 13.62 -7.05 0.48
CA ASN A 76 14.89 -6.36 0.62
C ASN A 76 15.98 -6.77 -0.41
N TYR A 77 15.56 -7.38 -1.52
CA TYR A 77 16.43 -7.68 -2.68
C TYR A 77 15.60 -7.62 -3.96
N ASN A 78 16.29 -7.38 -5.10
CA ASN A 78 15.64 -7.40 -6.41
C ASN A 78 15.43 -8.84 -6.89
N ILE A 79 14.36 -9.05 -7.66
CA ILE A 79 13.97 -10.37 -8.14
C ILE A 79 13.72 -10.39 -9.66
N ASN A 80 13.96 -11.54 -10.25
CA ASN A 80 13.68 -11.77 -11.67
C ASN A 80 12.19 -12.15 -11.84
N LEU A 81 11.39 -11.20 -12.32
CA LEU A 81 9.95 -11.40 -12.50
C LEU A 81 9.59 -12.49 -13.51
N ARG A 82 10.46 -12.75 -14.51
CA ARG A 82 10.21 -13.83 -15.48
C ARG A 82 10.33 -15.20 -14.83
N LEU A 83 11.31 -15.36 -13.93
CA LEU A 83 11.44 -16.61 -13.15
C LEU A 83 10.27 -16.78 -12.20
N VAL A 84 9.87 -15.71 -11.51
CA VAL A 84 8.69 -15.71 -10.62
C VAL A 84 7.44 -16.11 -11.41
N CYS A 85 7.16 -15.43 -12.52
CA CYS A 85 6.00 -15.75 -13.36
C CYS A 85 6.00 -17.22 -13.80
N ARG A 86 7.13 -17.71 -14.28
CA ARG A 86 7.28 -19.09 -14.73
C ARG A 86 7.04 -20.10 -13.60
N GLU A 87 7.55 -19.84 -12.41
CA GLU A 87 7.41 -20.75 -11.27
C GLU A 87 5.96 -20.84 -10.81
N PHE A 88 5.31 -19.70 -10.55
CA PHE A 88 3.92 -19.69 -10.14
C PHE A 88 2.97 -20.27 -11.20
N SER A 89 3.31 -20.14 -12.49
CA SER A 89 2.52 -20.70 -13.60
C SER A 89 2.60 -22.24 -13.68
N LYS A 90 3.47 -22.89 -12.96
CA LYS A 90 3.48 -24.37 -12.89
C LYS A 90 2.30 -24.92 -12.08
N TYR A 91 1.76 -24.14 -11.17
CA TYR A 91 0.70 -24.55 -10.24
C TYR A 91 -0.62 -23.86 -10.62
N GLN A 92 -1.11 -24.08 -11.83
CA GLN A 92 -2.28 -23.39 -12.41
C GLN A 92 -3.59 -23.65 -11.65
N ASP A 93 -3.69 -24.79 -10.97
CA ASP A 93 -4.85 -25.11 -10.13
C ASP A 93 -4.90 -24.26 -8.85
N THR A 94 -3.74 -23.77 -8.40
CA THR A 94 -3.61 -22.96 -7.17
C THR A 94 -3.50 -21.47 -7.49
N PHE A 95 -2.71 -21.13 -8.52
CA PHE A 95 -2.36 -19.74 -8.82
C PHE A 95 -2.84 -19.32 -10.20
N LYS A 96 -3.61 -18.25 -10.26
CA LYS A 96 -3.91 -17.54 -11.51
C LYS A 96 -2.88 -16.43 -11.69
N VAL A 97 -1.98 -16.59 -12.64
CA VAL A 97 -0.84 -15.70 -12.86
C VAL A 97 -1.05 -14.84 -14.09
N SER A 98 -0.73 -13.56 -14.00
CA SER A 98 -0.66 -12.66 -15.15
C SER A 98 0.57 -11.74 -15.05
N PHE A 99 1.27 -11.59 -16.17
CA PHE A 99 2.43 -10.72 -16.28
C PHE A 99 2.43 -10.01 -17.63
N GLU A 100 2.11 -8.74 -17.62
CA GLU A 100 2.05 -7.86 -18.80
C GLU A 100 2.94 -6.63 -18.53
N PRO A 101 4.27 -6.75 -18.68
CA PRO A 101 5.22 -5.70 -18.24
C PRO A 101 4.98 -4.35 -18.92
N ASP A 102 4.46 -4.34 -20.15
CA ASP A 102 4.17 -3.11 -20.90
C ASP A 102 2.98 -2.31 -20.32
N ARG A 103 2.10 -2.97 -19.58
CA ARG A 103 0.92 -2.36 -18.94
C ARG A 103 1.10 -2.20 -17.43
N TYR A 104 1.74 -3.16 -16.80
CA TYR A 104 1.93 -3.19 -15.35
C TYR A 104 3.19 -3.96 -14.97
N SER A 105 4.12 -3.28 -14.35
CA SER A 105 5.48 -3.79 -14.06
C SER A 105 5.56 -4.81 -12.92
N ALA A 106 4.47 -5.50 -12.59
CA ALA A 106 4.44 -6.54 -11.57
C ALA A 106 3.82 -7.84 -12.09
N VAL A 107 4.30 -8.97 -11.58
CA VAL A 107 3.59 -10.24 -11.69
C VAL A 107 2.41 -10.23 -10.73
N LYS A 108 1.21 -10.42 -11.25
CA LYS A 108 -0.02 -10.57 -10.46
C LYS A 108 -0.30 -12.05 -10.25
N VAL A 109 -0.45 -12.45 -9.01
CA VAL A 109 -0.81 -13.80 -8.61
C VAL A 109 -2.11 -13.75 -7.81
N LYS A 110 -3.15 -14.41 -8.28
CA LYS A 110 -4.42 -14.55 -7.57
C LYS A 110 -4.55 -15.98 -7.06
N PHE A 111 -4.91 -16.13 -5.81
CA PHE A 111 -5.07 -17.43 -5.17
C PHE A 111 -5.87 -17.33 -3.88
N LYS A 112 -6.31 -18.47 -3.37
CA LYS A 112 -6.89 -18.58 -2.02
C LYS A 112 -5.80 -19.09 -1.07
N PRO A 113 -5.48 -18.37 0.02
CA PRO A 113 -4.48 -18.84 0.98
C PRO A 113 -4.89 -20.12 1.72
N ALA A 114 -6.22 -20.34 1.88
CA ALA A 114 -6.83 -21.57 2.37
C ALA A 114 -8.23 -21.74 1.75
N GLU A 115 -8.81 -22.94 1.84
CA GLU A 115 -10.11 -23.25 1.22
C GLU A 115 -11.26 -22.37 1.75
N ASP A 116 -11.22 -22.05 3.05
CA ASP A 116 -12.20 -21.22 3.74
C ASP A 116 -11.98 -19.71 3.53
N MET A 117 -10.91 -19.32 2.84
CA MET A 117 -10.51 -17.94 2.61
C MET A 117 -10.95 -17.42 1.23
N LYS A 118 -11.01 -16.11 1.11
CA LYS A 118 -11.29 -15.45 -0.18
C LYS A 118 -10.09 -15.49 -1.12
N GLU A 119 -10.37 -15.40 -2.42
CA GLU A 119 -9.34 -15.15 -3.41
C GLU A 119 -8.76 -13.75 -3.19
N ILE A 120 -7.46 -13.67 -3.05
CA ILE A 120 -6.68 -12.45 -2.92
C ILE A 120 -5.79 -12.24 -4.14
N THR A 121 -5.31 -11.03 -4.30
CA THR A 121 -4.37 -10.67 -5.37
C THR A 121 -3.06 -10.19 -4.74
N THR A 122 -1.96 -10.81 -5.16
CA THR A 122 -0.61 -10.38 -4.80
C THR A 122 0.06 -9.80 -6.04
N SER A 123 0.60 -8.58 -5.93
CA SER A 123 1.40 -7.93 -6.98
C SER A 123 2.86 -7.93 -6.56
N ILE A 124 3.71 -8.59 -7.35
CA ILE A 124 5.13 -8.82 -7.07
C ILE A 124 5.96 -7.98 -8.03
N PHE A 125 6.75 -7.05 -7.52
CA PHE A 125 7.58 -6.13 -8.31
C PHE A 125 9.04 -6.56 -8.34
N GLY A 126 9.74 -6.24 -9.43
CA GLY A 126 11.17 -6.55 -9.60
C GLY A 126 12.10 -5.99 -8.52
N THR A 127 11.67 -4.93 -7.83
CA THR A 127 12.37 -4.36 -6.67
C THR A 127 12.23 -5.19 -5.38
N GLY A 128 11.53 -6.33 -5.44
CA GLY A 128 11.22 -7.13 -4.26
C GLY A 128 10.08 -6.59 -3.41
N LYS A 129 9.43 -5.50 -3.83
CA LYS A 129 8.19 -5.03 -3.18
C LYS A 129 7.03 -5.91 -3.57
N ILE A 130 6.18 -6.23 -2.60
CA ILE A 130 5.01 -7.08 -2.76
C ILE A 130 3.81 -6.39 -2.11
N ILE A 131 2.70 -6.33 -2.85
CA ILE A 131 1.44 -5.76 -2.39
C ILE A 131 0.40 -6.88 -2.38
N ILE A 132 -0.26 -7.09 -1.23
CA ILE A 132 -1.37 -8.02 -1.07
C ILE A 132 -2.65 -7.20 -0.96
N THR A 133 -3.64 -7.52 -1.80
CA THR A 133 -4.94 -6.84 -1.84
C THR A 133 -6.09 -7.84 -1.83
N GLY A 134 -7.24 -7.41 -1.29
CA GLY A 134 -8.47 -8.23 -1.27
C GLY A 134 -8.68 -9.05 -0.01
N ALA A 135 -7.72 -9.10 0.90
CA ALA A 135 -7.87 -9.76 2.19
C ALA A 135 -8.88 -9.03 3.10
N GLN A 136 -9.54 -9.75 3.97
CA GLN A 136 -10.46 -9.20 4.97
C GLN A 136 -9.95 -9.38 6.40
N THR A 137 -8.99 -10.27 6.60
CA THR A 137 -8.41 -10.58 7.90
C THR A 137 -6.88 -10.52 7.85
N LEU A 138 -6.27 -10.28 9.01
CA LEU A 138 -4.81 -10.34 9.14
C LEU A 138 -4.28 -11.76 8.94
N ARG A 139 -5.09 -12.79 9.23
CA ARG A 139 -4.73 -14.19 8.99
C ARG A 139 -4.56 -14.44 7.49
N GLU A 140 -5.50 -13.97 6.65
CA GLU A 140 -5.38 -14.07 5.19
C GLU A 140 -4.10 -13.39 4.67
N ILE A 141 -3.74 -12.22 5.23
CA ILE A 141 -2.48 -11.53 4.89
C ILE A 141 -1.26 -12.37 5.30
N ALA A 142 -1.25 -12.91 6.52
CA ALA A 142 -0.12 -13.68 7.03
C ALA A 142 0.09 -14.98 6.23
N ASP A 143 -0.99 -15.71 5.93
CA ASP A 143 -0.94 -16.94 5.15
C ASP A 143 -0.51 -16.64 3.70
N ALA A 144 -1.03 -15.57 3.10
CA ALA A 144 -0.61 -15.13 1.78
C ALA A 144 0.88 -14.74 1.74
N TYR A 145 1.32 -13.98 2.74
CA TYR A 145 2.73 -13.61 2.86
C TYR A 145 3.62 -14.86 2.90
N ARG A 146 3.29 -15.83 3.76
CA ARG A 146 4.05 -17.06 3.91
C ARG A 146 4.12 -17.82 2.59
N ILE A 147 2.99 -18.08 1.93
CA ILE A 147 2.93 -18.80 0.66
C ILE A 147 3.80 -18.12 -0.41
N ILE A 148 3.65 -16.81 -0.58
CA ILE A 148 4.40 -16.07 -1.59
C ILE A 148 5.90 -16.05 -1.26
N ASN A 149 6.27 -15.80 -0.01
CA ASN A 149 7.67 -15.74 0.42
C ASN A 149 8.36 -17.09 0.25
N ASP A 150 7.71 -18.16 0.69
CA ASP A 150 8.27 -19.53 0.59
C ASP A 150 8.42 -19.91 -0.89
N THR A 151 7.40 -19.71 -1.71
CA THR A 151 7.47 -19.99 -3.15
C THR A 151 8.60 -19.21 -3.85
N ILE A 152 8.78 -17.91 -3.52
CA ILE A 152 9.86 -17.12 -4.12
C ILE A 152 11.23 -17.60 -3.66
N ASN A 153 11.40 -17.96 -2.38
CA ASN A 153 12.67 -18.44 -1.85
C ASN A 153 13.11 -19.76 -2.45
N ASP A 154 12.16 -20.58 -2.88
CA ASP A 154 12.43 -21.88 -3.53
C ASP A 154 12.85 -21.73 -5.00
N ILE A 155 12.75 -20.55 -5.61
CA ILE A 155 13.15 -20.32 -7.00
C ILE A 155 14.68 -20.16 -7.10
N PRO A 156 15.39 -21.07 -7.79
CA PRO A 156 16.82 -20.91 -8.01
C PRO A 156 17.14 -19.62 -8.78
N ASN A 157 18.16 -18.89 -8.36
CA ASN A 157 18.66 -17.69 -9.01
C ASN A 157 17.60 -16.57 -9.19
N VAL A 158 16.56 -16.56 -8.35
CA VAL A 158 15.53 -15.53 -8.39
C VAL A 158 16.07 -14.14 -8.03
N ARG A 159 17.06 -14.09 -7.15
CA ARG A 159 17.70 -12.84 -6.72
C ARG A 159 18.51 -12.25 -7.86
N VAL A 160 18.22 -11.01 -8.18
CA VAL A 160 19.02 -10.23 -9.14
C VAL A 160 19.91 -9.32 -8.31
N SER A 161 21.22 -9.41 -8.55
CA SER A 161 22.11 -8.38 -8.03
C SER A 161 21.55 -7.03 -8.47
N PRO A 162 21.48 -6.01 -7.59
CA PRO A 162 21.20 -4.67 -8.06
C PRO A 162 22.20 -4.44 -9.18
N CYS A 163 21.69 -4.11 -10.39
CA CYS A 163 22.53 -3.50 -11.39
C CYS A 163 23.36 -2.49 -10.62
N PRO A 164 24.72 -2.51 -10.73
CA PRO A 164 25.49 -1.43 -10.16
C PRO A 164 24.77 -0.19 -10.71
N GLN A 165 23.96 0.42 -9.88
CA GLN A 165 23.56 1.78 -10.15
C GLN A 165 24.93 2.42 -10.26
N ASP A 166 25.35 2.77 -11.48
CA ASP A 166 26.32 3.82 -11.63
C ASP A 166 25.93 4.77 -10.52
N LYS A 167 26.84 4.97 -9.57
CA LYS A 167 26.57 5.93 -8.52
C LYS A 167 26.24 7.20 -9.28
N ILE A 168 24.94 7.38 -9.57
CA ILE A 168 24.45 8.68 -9.91
C ILE A 168 24.77 9.39 -8.62
N GLU A 169 25.94 9.95 -8.58
CA GLU A 169 26.24 10.95 -7.59
C GLU A 169 25.17 11.96 -7.85
N LEU A 170 24.15 11.96 -7.01
CA LEU A 170 22.92 12.78 -7.10
C LEU A 170 23.27 14.28 -7.23
N PHE A 171 24.55 14.59 -7.39
CA PHE A 171 25.17 15.89 -7.32
C PHE A 171 26.27 16.09 -8.37
N ASP A 172 26.47 15.16 -9.32
CA ASP A 172 27.39 15.37 -10.44
C ASP A 172 26.99 16.57 -11.31
N ASP A 173 25.69 16.92 -11.31
CA ASP A 173 25.19 18.11 -12.01
C ASP A 173 25.53 19.43 -11.28
N PHE A 174 25.98 19.36 -10.03
CA PHE A 174 26.41 20.53 -9.26
C PHE A 174 27.92 20.73 -9.35
N ASN A 175 28.42 20.98 -10.57
CA ASN A 175 29.81 21.28 -10.81
C ASN A 175 30.37 22.31 -9.81
N GLY A 176 31.23 21.84 -8.89
CA GLY A 176 31.94 22.69 -7.93
C GLY A 176 31.29 22.86 -6.55
N HIS A 177 30.13 22.30 -6.28
CA HIS A 177 29.54 22.33 -4.93
C HIS A 177 29.82 21.03 -4.18
N LYS A 178 30.63 21.11 -3.14
CA LYS A 178 30.82 19.98 -2.21
C LYS A 178 29.56 19.82 -1.37
N ILE A 179 28.96 18.62 -1.41
CA ILE A 179 27.76 18.24 -0.63
C ILE A 179 27.89 18.66 0.84
N ASP A 180 29.05 18.40 1.44
CA ASP A 180 29.34 18.77 2.83
C ASP A 180 29.15 20.25 3.10
N LYS A 181 29.47 21.13 2.15
CA LYS A 181 29.24 22.58 2.28
C LYS A 181 27.75 22.92 2.23
N CYS A 182 26.98 22.26 1.35
CA CYS A 182 25.54 22.45 1.26
C CYS A 182 24.83 21.94 2.54
N LEU A 183 25.21 20.75 3.02
CA LEU A 183 24.64 20.17 4.23
C LEU A 183 24.97 21.04 5.46
N ASN A 184 26.21 21.50 5.58
CA ASN A 184 26.62 22.42 6.66
C ASN A 184 25.89 23.77 6.59
N PHE A 185 25.67 24.29 5.38
CA PHE A 185 24.88 25.49 5.19
C PHE A 185 23.43 25.29 5.62
N LEU A 186 22.77 24.20 5.20
CA LEU A 186 21.41 23.87 5.60
C LEU A 186 21.31 23.69 7.12
N LYS A 187 22.28 23.01 7.72
CA LYS A 187 22.36 22.83 9.18
C LYS A 187 22.49 24.15 9.91
N SER A 188 23.31 25.07 9.41
CA SER A 188 23.47 26.41 10.01
C SER A 188 22.21 27.25 9.91
N LYS A 189 21.28 26.91 8.99
CA LYS A 189 19.95 27.50 8.84
C LYS A 189 18.85 26.82 9.62
N GLY A 190 19.20 25.82 10.47
CA GLY A 190 18.26 25.10 11.32
C GLY A 190 17.54 23.93 10.63
N TYR A 191 17.95 23.54 9.42
CA TYR A 191 17.41 22.37 8.75
C TYR A 191 18.19 21.12 9.21
N ASN A 192 17.51 20.18 9.85
CA ASN A 192 18.12 18.93 10.33
C ASN A 192 17.83 17.73 9.42
N SER A 193 16.96 17.89 8.46
CA SER A 193 16.60 16.85 7.51
C SER A 193 16.05 17.41 6.22
N TRP A 194 16.21 16.67 5.15
CA TRP A 194 15.59 16.96 3.85
C TRP A 194 14.72 15.79 3.41
N LYS A 195 13.47 16.05 3.06
CA LYS A 195 12.54 15.05 2.56
C LYS A 195 12.42 15.17 1.05
N TYR A 196 12.82 14.11 0.33
CA TYR A 196 12.57 14.02 -1.10
C TYR A 196 11.10 13.73 -1.36
N THR A 197 10.42 14.62 -2.05
CA THR A 197 8.99 14.49 -2.38
C THR A 197 8.71 13.36 -3.37
N THR A 198 9.67 13.02 -4.23
CA THR A 198 9.52 11.99 -5.27
C THR A 198 9.85 10.57 -4.80
N ILE A 199 10.65 10.39 -3.74
CA ILE A 199 11.16 9.07 -3.33
C ILE A 199 10.74 8.70 -1.90
N ASN A 200 10.03 9.55 -1.20
CA ASN A 200 9.66 9.35 0.22
C ASN A 200 10.86 9.01 1.13
N LYS A 201 12.07 9.41 0.74
CA LYS A 201 13.29 9.24 1.54
C LYS A 201 13.57 10.51 2.31
N GLN A 202 13.96 10.35 3.56
CA GLN A 202 14.41 11.43 4.42
C GLN A 202 15.91 11.25 4.65
N ILE A 203 16.67 12.32 4.42
CA ILE A 203 18.09 12.39 4.79
C ILE A 203 18.16 13.20 6.07
N ASN A 204 18.69 12.58 7.12
CA ASN A 204 19.02 13.27 8.38
C ASN A 204 20.51 13.61 8.36
N PHE A 205 20.87 14.81 8.76
CA PHE A 205 22.26 15.31 8.82
C PHE A 205 22.51 16.14 10.06
#